data_fb3ab0a888626ad4d88241627fa0f2b6
#
_entry.id   fb3ab0a888626ad4d88241627fa0f2b6
#
_cell.length_a   1.000
_cell.length_b   1.000
_cell.length_c   1.000
_cell.angle_alpha   90.00
_cell.angle_beta   90.00
_cell.angle_gamma   90.00
#
_symmetry.space_group_name_H-M   'P 1'
#
loop_
_entity.id
_entity.type
_entity.pdbx_description
1 polymer ?
#
loop_
_entity_poly.entity_id
_entity_poly.type
_entity_poly.pdbx_seq_one_letter_code
_entity_poly.pdbx_strand_id
1 'polypeptide(L)'
;MTAWTVALRRAASRCGLVAALALTGAIAPPAAAQVPVPPLVLSQVTQDAATDTITIVGEHFGSDPFVTLDLVPLDVRLALETSIMAAVPIDAMPPGQYLLTVSRGPAVADRASLEVTLGSAPPAGARPPVSPPVSPPASPPASVTLPPAAGEVAAVVGDRSITIADLDREWHTADPGSYAALMRQLYQQRRAAADRLVNTDLLSREATARGLTPDALLAAEVPMRVIATPDGAVTALYESLGDRTRGAALDRMRPALRAWLERKTEPELAKMAYLEELTKTATRVELMLTAPQVQVEQSALDPALGPASAPVEIIAFGDLQSPDYVRLAAAFGRVRDTFGGRVRIVFKLLPVFGPQSASAAEAGACAHVQGRFWDFHDAAARPGTLDARRLRAIPEELGLNRRAFEQCLTRGEFRDRARLGLAEAGRYGITSGPSLLVNGRLAPPVPPFLPPFEYVKRLIEEELQRQAKAARKGGP
;
A
#
# COMPACT_ATOMS: atom_id res chain seq x y z
N MET A 1 41.15 -30.60 32.89
CA MET A 1 41.13 -31.91 33.53
C MET A 1 39.74 -32.46 33.30
N THR A 2 39.74 -33.38 32.45
CA THR A 2 39.09 -34.66 32.21
C THR A 2 37.60 -34.55 31.86
N ALA A 3 37.17 -34.62 30.63
CA ALA A 3 37.18 -35.76 29.67
C ALA A 3 36.44 -36.99 30.21
N TRP A 4 35.38 -37.38 29.55
CA TRP A 4 35.24 -38.77 29.06
C TRP A 4 34.09 -38.89 28.06
N THR A 5 34.50 -39.30 26.93
CA THR A 5 33.91 -39.76 25.66
C THR A 5 33.61 -41.26 25.71
N VAL A 6 32.85 -41.75 24.69
CA VAL A 6 32.93 -43.08 24.03
C VAL A 6 31.98 -44.16 24.60
N ALA A 7 31.32 -44.98 23.86
CA ALA A 7 31.08 -45.30 22.44
C ALA A 7 30.07 -46.47 22.33
N LEU A 8 29.46 -46.54 21.15
CA LEU A 8 29.02 -47.68 20.36
C LEU A 8 29.38 -49.13 20.82
N ARG A 9 28.42 -50.07 20.71
CA ARG A 9 28.50 -51.21 19.78
C ARG A 9 27.30 -52.15 19.88
N ARG A 10 26.76 -52.44 18.73
CA ARG A 10 26.18 -53.63 18.11
C ARG A 10 26.39 -54.97 18.84
N ALA A 11 25.34 -55.79 18.86
CA ALA A 11 25.40 -57.19 18.35
C ALA A 11 24.00 -57.77 18.16
N ALA A 12 23.81 -58.38 17.01
CA ALA A 12 22.70 -59.23 16.67
C ALA A 12 22.90 -60.65 17.19
N SER A 13 21.87 -61.39 17.56
CA SER A 13 21.71 -62.79 17.09
C SER A 13 20.39 -63.40 17.57
N ARG A 14 19.64 -63.89 16.65
CA ARG A 14 18.75 -65.05 16.51
C ARG A 14 18.45 -65.90 17.74
N CYS A 15 17.17 -66.12 18.03
CA CYS A 15 16.52 -67.44 17.97
C CYS A 15 15.01 -67.29 18.21
N GLY A 16 14.27 -67.99 17.43
CA GLY A 16 12.82 -67.99 17.38
C GLY A 16 12.18 -68.82 18.50
N LEU A 17 10.93 -68.53 18.74
CA LEU A 17 9.90 -69.50 19.07
C LEU A 17 8.51 -68.90 18.82
N VAL A 18 7.70 -69.72 18.20
CA VAL A 18 6.28 -69.55 17.88
C VAL A 18 5.45 -69.48 19.15
N ALA A 19 4.54 -68.50 19.27
CA ALA A 19 3.34 -68.67 20.08
C ALA A 19 2.29 -67.60 19.77
N ALA A 20 1.19 -68.09 19.25
CA ALA A 20 -0.20 -67.68 19.47
C ALA A 20 -0.61 -66.21 19.28
N LEU A 21 -1.33 -65.99 18.17
CA LEU A 21 -2.27 -64.89 17.97
C LEU A 21 -3.29 -64.85 19.14
N ALA A 22 -3.29 -63.71 19.85
CA ALA A 22 -4.47 -63.22 20.52
C ALA A 22 -4.86 -61.90 19.85
N LEU A 23 -5.80 -61.92 18.92
CA LEU A 23 -6.50 -60.75 18.39
C LEU A 23 -7.33 -60.14 19.54
N THR A 24 -6.78 -59.17 20.26
CA THR A 24 -7.59 -58.20 20.99
C THR A 24 -7.79 -57.01 20.08
N GLY A 25 -8.89 -57.00 19.33
CA GLY A 25 -9.37 -55.85 18.61
C GLY A 25 -9.64 -54.72 19.61
N ALA A 26 -8.73 -53.77 19.69
CA ALA A 26 -9.03 -52.48 20.27
C ALA A 26 -10.00 -51.79 19.34
N ILE A 27 -11.29 -51.83 19.67
CA ILE A 27 -12.31 -50.98 19.06
C ILE A 27 -11.94 -49.57 19.45
N ALA A 28 -11.39 -48.81 18.50
CA ALA A 28 -11.22 -47.36 18.64
C ALA A 28 -12.63 -46.77 18.89
N PRO A 29 -12.82 -45.91 19.90
CA PRO A 29 -14.11 -45.27 20.09
C PRO A 29 -14.47 -44.52 18.79
N PRO A 30 -15.73 -44.54 18.34
CA PRO A 30 -16.18 -43.83 17.18
C PRO A 30 -15.79 -42.36 17.39
N ALA A 31 -15.07 -41.79 16.42
CA ALA A 31 -14.80 -40.34 16.39
C ALA A 31 -16.16 -39.67 16.57
N ALA A 32 -16.30 -38.93 17.68
CA ALA A 32 -17.50 -38.14 17.94
C ALA A 32 -17.71 -37.28 16.69
N ALA A 33 -18.79 -37.54 15.97
CA ALA A 33 -19.18 -36.73 14.84
C ALA A 33 -19.30 -35.29 15.36
N GLN A 34 -18.36 -34.44 14.96
CA GLN A 34 -18.45 -33.00 15.25
C GLN A 34 -19.74 -32.54 14.56
N VAL A 35 -20.73 -32.16 15.34
CA VAL A 35 -21.95 -31.53 14.83
C VAL A 35 -21.45 -30.28 14.07
N PRO A 36 -21.73 -30.19 12.76
CA PRO A 36 -21.26 -29.02 12.00
C PRO A 36 -21.85 -27.77 12.64
N VAL A 37 -20.95 -26.88 13.07
CA VAL A 37 -21.35 -25.58 13.62
C VAL A 37 -22.00 -24.81 12.48
N PRO A 38 -23.27 -24.36 12.63
CA PRO A 38 -23.96 -23.65 11.56
C PRO A 38 -23.23 -22.35 11.22
N PRO A 39 -23.24 -21.91 9.95
CA PRO A 39 -22.55 -20.69 9.54
C PRO A 39 -23.15 -19.46 10.22
N LEU A 40 -22.30 -18.47 10.47
CA LEU A 40 -22.71 -17.16 11.00
C LEU A 40 -23.44 -16.39 9.89
N VAL A 41 -24.61 -15.83 10.19
CA VAL A 41 -25.45 -15.11 9.23
C VAL A 41 -25.70 -13.68 9.76
N LEU A 42 -25.57 -12.68 8.90
CA LEU A 42 -25.97 -11.29 9.14
C LEU A 42 -27.22 -11.00 8.33
N SER A 43 -28.27 -10.51 8.98
CA SER A 43 -29.58 -10.26 8.34
C SER A 43 -29.86 -8.77 8.20
N GLN A 44 -29.59 -7.99 9.25
CA GLN A 44 -29.90 -6.56 9.29
C GLN A 44 -28.97 -5.81 10.22
N VAL A 45 -28.73 -4.53 9.90
CA VAL A 45 -28.02 -3.59 10.78
C VAL A 45 -28.85 -2.33 10.88
N THR A 46 -29.08 -1.88 12.09
CA THR A 46 -29.78 -0.62 12.40
C THR A 46 -28.88 0.27 13.24
N GLN A 47 -28.86 1.56 12.93
CA GLN A 47 -28.14 2.58 13.70
C GLN A 47 -29.09 3.28 14.64
N ASP A 48 -28.67 3.46 15.89
CA ASP A 48 -29.31 4.35 16.85
C ASP A 48 -28.39 5.55 17.10
N ALA A 49 -28.75 6.68 16.50
CA ALA A 49 -28.00 7.92 16.61
C ALA A 49 -28.08 8.57 18.01
N ALA A 50 -29.06 8.19 18.84
CA ALA A 50 -29.20 8.75 20.18
C ALA A 50 -28.25 8.12 21.20
N THR A 51 -27.84 6.87 20.93
CA THR A 51 -26.96 6.09 21.82
C THR A 51 -25.59 5.79 21.21
N ASP A 52 -25.31 6.28 20.01
CA ASP A 52 -24.09 5.99 19.25
C ASP A 52 -23.80 4.50 19.16
N THR A 53 -24.85 3.72 18.87
CA THR A 53 -24.74 2.27 18.74
C THR A 53 -25.31 1.77 17.43
N ILE A 54 -24.84 0.61 17.02
CA ILE A 54 -25.48 -0.20 15.97
C ILE A 54 -26.02 -1.49 16.60
N THR A 55 -27.19 -1.89 16.13
CA THR A 55 -27.75 -3.20 16.43
C THR A 55 -27.64 -4.08 15.18
N ILE A 56 -26.96 -5.19 15.32
CA ILE A 56 -26.71 -6.19 14.27
C ILE A 56 -27.62 -7.38 14.57
N VAL A 57 -28.47 -7.72 13.62
CA VAL A 57 -29.38 -8.86 13.73
C VAL A 57 -28.90 -9.96 12.79
N GLY A 58 -28.94 -11.22 13.27
CA GLY A 58 -28.46 -12.35 12.49
C GLY A 58 -28.65 -13.67 13.27
N GLU A 59 -27.84 -14.66 12.96
CA GLU A 59 -27.91 -15.98 13.60
C GLU A 59 -26.50 -16.49 13.89
N HIS A 60 -26.38 -17.25 14.99
CA HIS A 60 -25.18 -18.00 15.37
C HIS A 60 -23.98 -17.13 15.73
N PHE A 61 -24.21 -15.99 16.39
CA PHE A 61 -23.15 -15.07 16.79
C PHE A 61 -22.21 -15.63 17.87
N GLY A 62 -22.69 -16.55 18.69
CA GLY A 62 -21.95 -17.09 19.84
C GLY A 62 -21.89 -16.09 21.01
N SER A 63 -21.12 -16.47 22.04
CA SER A 63 -21.07 -15.74 23.31
C SER A 63 -20.06 -14.59 23.33
N ASP A 64 -19.06 -14.59 22.44
CA ASP A 64 -18.00 -13.55 22.39
C ASP A 64 -17.68 -13.17 20.92
N PRO A 65 -18.63 -12.54 20.20
CA PRO A 65 -18.41 -12.12 18.83
C PRO A 65 -17.46 -10.93 18.77
N PHE A 66 -16.53 -10.97 17.81
CA PHE A 66 -15.66 -9.84 17.49
C PHE A 66 -16.24 -9.08 16.30
N VAL A 67 -16.51 -7.79 16.48
CA VAL A 67 -17.17 -6.93 15.48
C VAL A 67 -16.20 -5.84 15.03
N THR A 68 -16.08 -5.65 13.72
CA THR A 68 -15.33 -4.54 13.14
C THR A 68 -16.16 -3.80 12.09
N LEU A 69 -15.89 -2.49 11.96
CA LEU A 69 -16.46 -1.63 10.95
C LEU A 69 -15.29 -0.98 10.18
N ASP A 70 -15.12 -1.31 8.88
CA ASP A 70 -13.92 -1.02 8.10
C ASP A 70 -12.61 -1.31 8.85
N LEU A 71 -12.55 -2.50 9.47
CA LEU A 71 -11.43 -2.99 10.29
C LEU A 71 -11.23 -2.28 11.65
N VAL A 72 -12.02 -1.24 11.96
CA VAL A 72 -12.01 -0.63 13.28
C VAL A 72 -12.82 -1.50 14.24
N PRO A 73 -12.21 -2.05 15.30
CA PRO A 73 -12.94 -2.83 16.30
C PRO A 73 -14.01 -1.98 16.98
N LEU A 74 -15.20 -2.55 17.08
CA LEU A 74 -16.29 -1.93 17.85
C LEU A 74 -16.32 -2.51 19.26
N ASP A 75 -16.75 -1.68 20.21
CA ASP A 75 -17.01 -2.11 21.58
C ASP A 75 -18.38 -2.80 21.65
N VAL A 76 -18.36 -4.13 21.78
CA VAL A 76 -19.58 -4.95 21.90
C VAL A 76 -20.15 -4.81 23.31
N ARG A 77 -21.28 -4.12 23.43
CA ARG A 77 -21.96 -3.89 24.70
C ARG A 77 -22.92 -5.02 25.12
N LEU A 78 -23.46 -5.68 24.08
CA LEU A 78 -24.36 -6.83 24.28
C LEU A 78 -24.20 -7.79 23.14
N ALA A 79 -24.03 -9.07 23.46
CA ALA A 79 -24.03 -10.16 22.48
C ALA A 79 -25.02 -11.22 22.88
N LEU A 80 -25.97 -11.49 22.00
CA LEU A 80 -26.93 -12.59 22.08
C LEU A 80 -26.74 -13.46 20.85
N GLU A 81 -27.31 -14.67 20.85
CA GLU A 81 -27.21 -15.62 19.74
C GLU A 81 -27.71 -15.05 18.41
N THR A 82 -28.66 -14.12 18.45
CA THR A 82 -29.33 -13.55 17.27
C THR A 82 -29.21 -12.04 17.16
N SER A 83 -28.56 -11.35 18.11
CA SER A 83 -28.42 -9.90 18.10
C SER A 83 -27.15 -9.45 18.81
N ILE A 84 -26.45 -8.48 18.21
CA ILE A 84 -25.30 -7.81 18.81
C ILE A 84 -25.57 -6.32 18.87
N MET A 85 -25.30 -5.69 20.00
CA MET A 85 -25.27 -4.22 20.13
C MET A 85 -23.82 -3.80 20.31
N ALA A 86 -23.34 -2.92 19.43
CA ALA A 86 -21.98 -2.42 19.47
C ALA A 86 -21.94 -0.89 19.39
N ALA A 87 -21.04 -0.28 20.15
CA ALA A 87 -20.82 1.16 20.09
C ALA A 87 -20.07 1.53 18.80
N VAL A 88 -20.54 2.56 18.12
CA VAL A 88 -19.90 3.11 16.90
C VAL A 88 -19.15 4.37 17.32
N PRO A 89 -17.86 4.49 17.02
CA PRO A 89 -17.10 5.73 17.28
C PRO A 89 -17.43 6.79 16.21
N ILE A 90 -18.60 7.41 16.30
CA ILE A 90 -19.12 8.34 15.27
C ILE A 90 -18.13 9.47 14.99
N ASP A 91 -17.47 10.02 16.00
CA ASP A 91 -16.45 11.07 15.84
C ASP A 91 -15.24 10.63 15.01
N ALA A 92 -14.99 9.33 14.93
CA ALA A 92 -13.87 8.74 14.17
C ALA A 92 -14.32 8.15 12.83
N MET A 93 -15.61 8.10 12.55
CA MET A 93 -16.19 7.44 11.38
C MET A 93 -17.22 8.37 10.71
N PRO A 94 -16.82 9.18 9.73
CA PRO A 94 -17.71 10.09 9.03
C PRO A 94 -18.85 9.33 8.32
N PRO A 95 -19.96 9.99 7.98
CA PRO A 95 -21.04 9.37 7.21
C PRO A 95 -20.55 8.74 5.91
N GLY A 96 -20.97 7.50 5.63
CA GLY A 96 -20.52 6.78 4.46
C GLY A 96 -20.90 5.30 4.43
N GLN A 97 -20.35 4.57 3.46
CA GLN A 97 -20.49 3.12 3.36
C GLN A 97 -19.31 2.44 4.02
N TYR A 98 -19.60 1.45 4.87
CA TYR A 98 -18.62 0.71 5.67
C TYR A 98 -18.82 -0.78 5.52
N LEU A 99 -17.75 -1.55 5.64
CA LEU A 99 -17.81 -3.00 5.72
C LEU A 99 -17.89 -3.46 7.17
N LEU A 100 -19.08 -3.87 7.60
CA LEU A 100 -19.27 -4.52 8.89
C LEU A 100 -18.82 -5.98 8.78
N THR A 101 -17.96 -6.44 9.69
CA THR A 101 -17.57 -7.84 9.79
C THR A 101 -17.79 -8.34 11.22
N VAL A 102 -18.46 -9.47 11.36
CA VAL A 102 -18.63 -10.19 12.62
C VAL A 102 -17.91 -11.52 12.53
N SER A 103 -17.11 -11.87 13.55
CA SER A 103 -16.46 -13.17 13.65
C SER A 103 -16.58 -13.73 15.07
N ARG A 104 -16.76 -15.04 15.19
CA ARG A 104 -16.82 -15.80 16.46
C ARG A 104 -15.64 -16.77 16.61
N GLY A 105 -14.84 -16.95 15.56
CA GLY A 105 -13.70 -17.88 15.55
C GLY A 105 -12.84 -17.74 14.30
N PRO A 106 -11.82 -18.59 14.16
CA PRO A 106 -10.83 -18.49 13.06
C PRO A 106 -11.29 -19.10 11.73
N ALA A 107 -12.33 -19.96 11.73
CA ALA A 107 -12.78 -20.63 10.52
C ALA A 107 -13.57 -19.69 9.59
N VAL A 108 -13.62 -20.02 8.29
CA VAL A 108 -14.40 -19.24 7.32
C VAL A 108 -15.88 -19.19 7.66
N ALA A 109 -16.44 -20.31 8.15
CA ALA A 109 -17.83 -20.38 8.61
C ALA A 109 -18.12 -19.56 9.88
N ASP A 110 -17.08 -19.11 10.60
CA ASP A 110 -17.19 -18.33 11.82
C ASP A 110 -17.21 -16.83 11.56
N ARG A 111 -17.34 -16.39 10.33
CA ARG A 111 -17.36 -14.97 9.98
C ARG A 111 -18.41 -14.66 8.91
N ALA A 112 -18.99 -13.47 9.03
CA ALA A 112 -19.87 -12.89 8.01
C ALA A 112 -19.59 -11.39 7.88
N SER A 113 -19.84 -10.83 6.71
CA SER A 113 -19.66 -9.42 6.44
C SER A 113 -20.82 -8.86 5.65
N LEU A 114 -21.16 -7.59 5.93
CA LEU A 114 -22.25 -6.86 5.30
C LEU A 114 -21.82 -5.41 5.05
N GLU A 115 -22.14 -4.85 3.89
CA GLU A 115 -21.97 -3.42 3.66
C GLU A 115 -23.10 -2.65 4.32
N VAL A 116 -22.74 -1.66 5.14
CA VAL A 116 -23.69 -0.84 5.89
C VAL A 116 -23.45 0.65 5.62
N THR A 117 -24.51 1.43 5.55
CA THR A 117 -24.41 2.89 5.42
C THR A 117 -24.70 3.51 6.78
N LEU A 118 -23.74 4.32 7.26
CA LEU A 118 -23.88 5.06 8.53
C LEU A 118 -23.96 6.56 8.27
N GLY A 119 -24.68 7.28 9.15
CA GLY A 119 -24.69 8.75 9.16
C GLY A 119 -25.73 9.43 8.29
N SER A 120 -26.59 8.72 7.55
CA SER A 120 -27.81 9.28 6.97
C SER A 120 -28.99 8.89 7.84
N ALA A 121 -29.61 9.88 8.51
CA ALA A 121 -30.90 9.63 9.14
C ALA A 121 -31.90 9.24 8.05
N PRO A 122 -32.66 8.13 8.17
CA PRO A 122 -33.70 7.81 7.22
C PRO A 122 -34.74 8.94 7.27
N PRO A 123 -35.24 9.44 6.11
CA PRO A 123 -36.31 10.41 6.11
C PRO A 123 -37.53 9.78 6.83
N ALA A 124 -38.05 10.45 7.84
CA ALA A 124 -39.22 10.01 8.57
C ALA A 124 -40.39 9.84 7.57
N GLY A 125 -40.80 8.59 7.32
CA GLY A 125 -41.94 8.30 6.48
C GLY A 125 -41.74 7.28 5.35
N ALA A 126 -40.67 6.49 5.32
CA ALA A 126 -40.48 5.49 4.29
C ALA A 126 -41.44 4.29 4.45
N ARG A 127 -42.36 4.13 3.49
CA ARG A 127 -43.13 2.89 3.28
C ARG A 127 -42.19 1.73 2.93
N PRO A 128 -42.58 0.45 3.20
CA PRO A 128 -41.77 -0.70 2.82
C PRO A 128 -41.48 -0.72 1.32
N PRO A 129 -40.34 -1.26 0.89
CA PRO A 129 -39.86 -1.13 -0.48
C PRO A 129 -40.78 -1.81 -1.45
N VAL A 130 -41.42 -1.03 -2.27
CA VAL A 130 -41.90 -1.43 -3.60
C VAL A 130 -40.63 -1.62 -4.45
N SER A 131 -40.51 -2.70 -5.19
CA SER A 131 -39.40 -3.00 -6.11
C SER A 131 -38.92 -1.73 -6.81
N PRO A 132 -37.61 -1.46 -6.87
CA PRO A 132 -37.11 -0.20 -7.38
C PRO A 132 -37.61 0.00 -8.80
N PRO A 133 -38.18 1.18 -9.15
CA PRO A 133 -38.37 1.53 -10.52
C PRO A 133 -36.99 1.54 -11.17
N VAL A 134 -36.89 0.97 -12.36
CA VAL A 134 -35.72 1.08 -13.23
C VAL A 134 -35.23 2.53 -13.17
N SER A 135 -34.05 2.74 -12.62
CA SER A 135 -33.45 4.08 -12.54
C SER A 135 -33.45 4.68 -13.93
N PRO A 136 -33.88 5.91 -14.09
CA PRO A 136 -33.74 6.60 -15.37
C PRO A 136 -32.26 6.53 -15.77
N PRO A 137 -31.93 6.39 -17.05
CA PRO A 137 -30.55 6.35 -17.51
C PRO A 137 -29.80 7.53 -16.88
N ALA A 138 -28.63 7.24 -16.30
CA ALA A 138 -27.80 8.25 -15.67
C ALA A 138 -27.69 9.44 -16.61
N SER A 139 -27.94 10.64 -16.06
CA SER A 139 -27.80 11.89 -16.84
C SER A 139 -26.42 11.84 -17.52
N PRO A 140 -26.35 12.22 -18.82
CA PRO A 140 -25.06 12.23 -19.48
C PRO A 140 -24.08 13.04 -18.65
N PRO A 141 -22.84 12.60 -18.55
CA PRO A 141 -21.83 13.31 -17.77
C PRO A 141 -21.79 14.76 -18.23
N ALA A 142 -21.66 15.68 -17.26
CA ALA A 142 -21.58 17.10 -17.58
C ALA A 142 -20.57 17.32 -18.72
N SER A 143 -21.03 17.95 -19.80
CA SER A 143 -20.19 18.23 -20.96
C SER A 143 -19.13 19.25 -20.54
N VAL A 144 -17.93 18.77 -20.22
CA VAL A 144 -16.77 19.64 -20.01
C VAL A 144 -16.14 19.87 -21.37
N THR A 145 -16.02 21.13 -21.76
CA THR A 145 -15.29 21.51 -22.97
C THR A 145 -13.83 21.04 -22.84
N LEU A 146 -13.31 20.41 -23.88
CA LEU A 146 -11.91 20.05 -23.90
C LEU A 146 -11.04 21.32 -23.74
N PRO A 147 -9.92 21.22 -23.01
CA PRO A 147 -9.01 22.34 -22.88
C PRO A 147 -8.52 22.77 -24.26
N PRO A 148 -8.31 24.10 -24.49
CA PRO A 148 -7.84 24.62 -25.75
C PRO A 148 -6.47 24.03 -26.15
N ALA A 149 -6.21 23.97 -27.44
CA ALA A 149 -4.93 23.48 -27.96
C ALA A 149 -3.80 24.48 -27.66
N ALA A 150 -2.57 23.98 -27.47
CA ALA A 150 -1.40 24.80 -27.14
C ALA A 150 -1.16 25.96 -28.12
N GLY A 151 -1.53 25.80 -29.38
CA GLY A 151 -1.39 26.83 -30.42
C GLY A 151 -2.57 27.82 -30.50
N GLU A 152 -3.62 27.60 -29.68
CA GLU A 152 -4.79 28.48 -29.67
C GLU A 152 -4.44 29.85 -29.07
N VAL A 153 -4.94 30.92 -29.69
CA VAL A 153 -4.69 32.29 -29.24
C VAL A 153 -5.56 32.59 -28.03
N ALA A 154 -4.89 32.88 -26.91
CA ALA A 154 -5.52 33.22 -25.63
C ALA A 154 -5.81 34.73 -25.51
N ALA A 155 -4.94 35.59 -26.09
CA ALA A 155 -5.09 37.03 -26.07
C ALA A 155 -4.40 37.69 -27.26
N VAL A 156 -4.83 38.90 -27.61
CA VAL A 156 -4.18 39.74 -28.62
C VAL A 156 -3.90 41.11 -28.00
N VAL A 157 -2.68 41.58 -28.11
CA VAL A 157 -2.25 42.91 -27.63
C VAL A 157 -1.57 43.64 -28.77
N GLY A 158 -2.29 44.58 -29.38
CA GLY A 158 -1.85 45.19 -30.62
C GLY A 158 -1.71 44.15 -31.72
N ASP A 159 -0.54 44.04 -32.32
CA ASP A 159 -0.25 43.02 -33.37
C ASP A 159 0.29 41.70 -32.80
N ARG A 160 0.47 41.62 -31.49
CA ARG A 160 1.02 40.43 -30.80
C ARG A 160 -0.07 39.47 -30.33
N SER A 161 -0.05 38.25 -30.83
CA SER A 161 -0.88 37.17 -30.31
C SER A 161 -0.14 36.45 -29.15
N ILE A 162 -0.85 36.19 -28.07
CA ILE A 162 -0.43 35.38 -26.94
C ILE A 162 -1.15 34.05 -27.02
N THR A 163 -0.42 32.96 -27.09
CA THR A 163 -0.99 31.61 -27.21
C THR A 163 -1.11 30.93 -25.84
N ILE A 164 -1.86 29.82 -25.77
CA ILE A 164 -1.90 28.97 -24.59
C ILE A 164 -0.49 28.47 -24.22
N ALA A 165 0.37 28.15 -25.20
CA ALA A 165 1.75 27.76 -24.96
C ALA A 165 2.59 28.91 -24.33
N ASP A 166 2.27 30.16 -24.62
CA ASP A 166 2.93 31.29 -23.95
C ASP A 166 2.48 31.42 -22.51
N LEU A 167 1.18 31.20 -22.24
CA LEU A 167 0.65 31.16 -20.86
C LEU A 167 1.25 30.03 -20.05
N ASP A 168 1.35 28.83 -20.62
CA ASP A 168 1.97 27.66 -19.97
C ASP A 168 3.45 27.93 -19.63
N ARG A 169 4.16 28.58 -20.52
CA ARG A 169 5.58 28.95 -20.31
C ARG A 169 5.74 29.98 -19.20
N GLU A 170 4.88 30.99 -19.19
CA GLU A 170 4.87 32.02 -18.14
C GLU A 170 4.52 31.41 -16.79
N TRP A 171 3.48 30.57 -16.75
CA TRP A 171 3.10 29.86 -15.52
C TRP A 171 4.23 28.96 -15.00
N HIS A 172 4.86 28.17 -15.87
CA HIS A 172 6.02 27.35 -15.49
C HIS A 172 7.17 28.18 -14.93
N THR A 173 7.35 29.43 -15.42
CA THR A 173 8.39 30.32 -14.95
C THR A 173 8.02 30.95 -13.59
N ALA A 174 6.76 31.40 -13.44
CA ALA A 174 6.29 32.09 -12.24
C ALA A 174 6.05 31.12 -11.06
N ASP A 175 5.50 29.93 -11.33
CA ASP A 175 5.20 28.90 -10.33
C ASP A 175 5.45 27.49 -10.89
N PRO A 176 6.71 27.06 -10.96
CA PRO A 176 7.08 25.76 -11.50
C PRO A 176 6.48 24.59 -10.72
N GLY A 177 6.23 24.77 -9.41
CA GLY A 177 5.67 23.75 -8.53
C GLY A 177 4.23 23.40 -8.88
N SER A 178 3.36 24.40 -8.99
CA SER A 178 1.96 24.19 -9.34
C SER A 178 1.82 23.67 -10.78
N TYR A 179 2.63 24.19 -11.72
CA TYR A 179 2.67 23.70 -13.09
C TYR A 179 3.04 22.21 -13.14
N ALA A 180 4.13 21.82 -12.47
CA ALA A 180 4.58 20.43 -12.43
C ALA A 180 3.53 19.51 -11.76
N ALA A 181 2.86 19.98 -10.69
CA ALA A 181 1.81 19.22 -10.02
C ALA A 181 0.61 18.96 -10.96
N LEU A 182 0.13 19.97 -11.66
CA LEU A 182 -0.99 19.83 -12.60
C LEU A 182 -0.62 18.95 -13.79
N MET A 183 0.57 19.12 -14.37
CA MET A 183 1.01 18.28 -15.50
C MET A 183 1.11 16.81 -15.10
N ARG A 184 1.56 16.52 -13.89
CA ARG A 184 1.56 15.13 -13.36
C ARG A 184 0.15 14.59 -13.18
N GLN A 185 -0.75 15.37 -12.59
CA GLN A 185 -2.13 14.95 -12.40
C GLN A 185 -2.80 14.66 -13.76
N LEU A 186 -2.63 15.54 -14.74
CA LEU A 186 -3.12 15.34 -16.09
C LEU A 186 -2.56 14.06 -16.73
N TYR A 187 -1.26 13.84 -16.59
CA TYR A 187 -0.62 12.61 -17.08
C TYR A 187 -1.20 11.38 -16.39
N GLN A 188 -1.34 11.37 -15.08
CA GLN A 188 -1.90 10.25 -14.32
C GLN A 188 -3.31 9.92 -14.75
N GLN A 189 -4.17 10.92 -14.94
CA GLN A 189 -5.54 10.71 -15.41
C GLN A 189 -5.57 10.16 -16.83
N ARG A 190 -4.75 10.71 -17.73
CA ARG A 190 -4.63 10.22 -19.11
C ARG A 190 -4.08 8.79 -19.14
N ARG A 191 -3.10 8.48 -18.30
CA ARG A 191 -2.53 7.15 -18.19
C ARG A 191 -3.56 6.13 -17.71
N ALA A 192 -4.28 6.44 -16.64
CA ALA A 192 -5.34 5.58 -16.12
C ALA A 192 -6.48 5.37 -17.15
N ALA A 193 -6.83 6.40 -17.91
CA ALA A 193 -7.79 6.27 -18.99
C ALA A 193 -7.28 5.38 -20.14
N ALA A 194 -6.02 5.54 -20.53
CA ALA A 194 -5.39 4.71 -21.54
C ALA A 194 -5.31 3.24 -21.12
N ASP A 195 -4.92 2.97 -19.87
CA ASP A 195 -4.86 1.61 -19.32
C ASP A 195 -6.26 0.97 -19.30
N ARG A 196 -7.31 1.71 -18.92
CA ARG A 196 -8.70 1.21 -19.00
C ARG A 196 -9.12 0.87 -20.43
N LEU A 197 -8.83 1.73 -21.39
CA LEU A 197 -9.18 1.49 -22.80
C LEU A 197 -8.43 0.27 -23.37
N VAL A 198 -7.13 0.16 -23.09
CA VAL A 198 -6.32 -0.99 -23.50
C VAL A 198 -6.86 -2.28 -22.87
N ASN A 199 -7.12 -2.27 -21.57
CA ASN A 199 -7.65 -3.43 -20.86
C ASN A 199 -9.02 -3.85 -21.39
N THR A 200 -9.90 -2.90 -21.68
CA THR A 200 -11.23 -3.16 -22.27
C THR A 200 -11.10 -3.80 -23.65
N ASP A 201 -10.22 -3.28 -24.50
CA ASP A 201 -9.98 -3.83 -25.84
C ASP A 201 -9.39 -5.26 -25.77
N LEU A 202 -8.40 -5.48 -24.92
CA LEU A 202 -7.79 -6.81 -24.73
C LEU A 202 -8.80 -7.84 -24.21
N LEU A 203 -9.59 -7.48 -23.19
CA LEU A 203 -10.64 -8.34 -22.66
C LEU A 203 -11.70 -8.64 -23.72
N SER A 204 -12.14 -7.65 -24.50
CA SER A 204 -13.15 -7.85 -25.53
C SER A 204 -12.64 -8.77 -26.64
N ARG A 205 -11.39 -8.62 -27.07
CA ARG A 205 -10.78 -9.52 -28.06
C ARG A 205 -10.65 -10.95 -27.57
N GLU A 206 -10.16 -11.13 -26.35
CA GLU A 206 -10.01 -12.46 -25.76
C GLU A 206 -11.36 -13.14 -25.51
N ALA A 207 -12.35 -12.39 -25.00
CA ALA A 207 -13.70 -12.87 -24.81
C ALA A 207 -14.32 -13.31 -26.16
N THR A 208 -14.20 -12.49 -27.22
CA THR A 208 -14.67 -12.83 -28.56
C THR A 208 -14.00 -14.08 -29.09
N ALA A 209 -12.68 -14.20 -28.93
CA ALA A 209 -11.92 -15.39 -29.37
C ALA A 209 -12.38 -16.68 -28.68
N ARG A 210 -12.90 -16.59 -27.46
CA ARG A 210 -13.43 -17.72 -26.68
C ARG A 210 -14.96 -17.88 -26.75
N GLY A 211 -15.66 -17.02 -27.49
CA GLY A 211 -17.13 -17.05 -27.56
C GLY A 211 -17.81 -16.66 -26.24
N LEU A 212 -17.18 -15.81 -25.44
CA LEU A 212 -17.66 -15.35 -24.14
C LEU A 212 -17.93 -13.84 -24.14
N THR A 213 -18.65 -13.38 -23.13
CA THR A 213 -18.66 -11.95 -22.79
C THR A 213 -17.44 -11.60 -21.92
N PRO A 214 -16.97 -10.32 -21.89
CA PRO A 214 -15.89 -9.92 -20.99
C PRO A 214 -16.12 -10.27 -19.52
N ASP A 215 -17.36 -10.11 -19.03
CA ASP A 215 -17.73 -10.45 -17.66
C ASP A 215 -17.66 -11.97 -17.41
N ALA A 216 -18.16 -12.78 -18.35
CA ALA A 216 -18.06 -14.24 -18.26
C ALA A 216 -16.61 -14.71 -18.31
N LEU A 217 -15.75 -14.06 -19.11
CA LEU A 217 -14.33 -14.33 -19.16
C LEU A 217 -13.67 -14.02 -17.81
N LEU A 218 -13.92 -12.85 -17.22
CA LEU A 218 -13.38 -12.49 -15.91
C LEU A 218 -13.89 -13.43 -14.81
N ALA A 219 -15.18 -13.80 -14.83
CA ALA A 219 -15.74 -14.75 -13.87
C ALA A 219 -15.07 -16.15 -13.93
N ALA A 220 -14.61 -16.56 -15.11
CA ALA A 220 -13.88 -17.81 -15.28
C ALA A 220 -12.40 -17.71 -14.88
N GLU A 221 -11.73 -16.62 -15.23
CA GLU A 221 -10.27 -16.50 -15.14
C GLU A 221 -9.77 -15.96 -13.78
N VAL A 222 -10.52 -15.03 -13.16
CA VAL A 222 -10.12 -14.40 -11.89
C VAL A 222 -10.04 -15.41 -10.74
N PRO A 223 -11.02 -16.31 -10.51
CA PRO A 223 -10.95 -17.27 -9.40
C PRO A 223 -9.75 -18.21 -9.47
N MET A 224 -9.29 -18.54 -10.67
CA MET A 224 -8.12 -19.42 -10.87
C MET A 224 -6.78 -18.75 -10.52
N ARG A 225 -6.77 -17.43 -10.42
CA ARG A 225 -5.57 -16.61 -10.14
C ARG A 225 -5.58 -16.01 -8.74
N VAL A 226 -6.63 -16.23 -7.98
CA VAL A 226 -6.68 -15.80 -6.57
C VAL A 226 -5.66 -16.61 -5.79
N ILE A 227 -4.70 -15.92 -5.20
CA ILE A 227 -3.69 -16.51 -4.32
C ILE A 227 -4.19 -16.34 -2.89
N ALA A 228 -4.13 -17.40 -2.09
CA ALA A 228 -4.51 -17.32 -0.68
C ALA A 228 -3.71 -16.22 0.04
N THR A 229 -4.39 -15.38 0.82
CA THR A 229 -3.78 -14.28 1.57
C THR A 229 -2.66 -14.78 2.48
N PRO A 230 -1.40 -14.41 2.24
CA PRO A 230 -0.29 -14.79 3.13
C PRO A 230 -0.47 -14.17 4.52
N ASP A 231 -0.07 -14.87 5.57
CA ASP A 231 -0.10 -14.33 6.94
C ASP A 231 0.68 -13.02 7.08
N GLY A 232 1.77 -12.88 6.32
CA GLY A 232 2.53 -11.64 6.26
C GLY A 232 1.74 -10.43 5.77
N ALA A 233 0.82 -10.60 4.80
CA ALA A 233 -0.05 -9.51 4.33
C ALA A 233 -1.06 -9.09 5.42
N VAL A 234 -1.60 -10.06 6.17
CA VAL A 234 -2.49 -9.79 7.30
C VAL A 234 -1.75 -9.02 8.41
N THR A 235 -0.51 -9.44 8.71
CA THR A 235 0.32 -8.75 9.70
C THR A 235 0.67 -7.32 9.25
N ALA A 236 1.07 -7.14 8.00
CA ALA A 236 1.38 -5.82 7.44
C ALA A 236 0.16 -4.88 7.45
N LEU A 237 -1.03 -5.42 7.14
CA LEU A 237 -2.27 -4.65 7.25
C LEU A 237 -2.55 -4.25 8.70
N TYR A 238 -2.42 -5.17 9.66
CA TYR A 238 -2.59 -4.87 11.08
C TYR A 238 -1.63 -3.77 11.55
N GLU A 239 -0.35 -3.87 11.21
CA GLU A 239 0.65 -2.85 11.54
C GLU A 239 0.32 -1.48 10.94
N SER A 240 -0.22 -1.46 9.72
CA SER A 240 -0.64 -0.21 9.05
C SER A 240 -1.83 0.48 9.71
N LEU A 241 -2.63 -0.25 10.46
CA LEU A 241 -3.76 0.32 11.22
C LEU A 241 -3.30 1.12 12.45
N GLY A 242 -2.14 0.79 13.04
CA GLY A 242 -1.59 1.50 14.19
C GLY A 242 -2.61 1.68 15.32
N ASP A 243 -2.81 2.92 15.78
CA ASP A 243 -3.75 3.26 16.87
C ASP A 243 -5.21 2.93 16.55
N ARG A 244 -5.58 2.77 15.27
CA ARG A 244 -6.94 2.34 14.88
C ARG A 244 -7.30 0.95 15.37
N THR A 245 -6.32 0.12 15.69
CA THR A 245 -6.56 -1.19 16.32
C THR A 245 -7.14 -1.09 17.74
N ARG A 246 -7.04 0.10 18.37
CA ARG A 246 -7.46 0.35 19.78
C ARG A 246 -6.88 -0.67 20.76
N GLY A 247 -5.66 -1.16 20.48
CA GLY A 247 -4.98 -2.17 21.30
C GLY A 247 -5.52 -3.60 21.14
N ALA A 248 -6.42 -3.86 20.19
CA ALA A 248 -6.87 -5.23 19.90
C ALA A 248 -5.69 -6.04 19.34
N ALA A 249 -5.43 -7.23 19.91
CA ALA A 249 -4.35 -8.10 19.48
C ALA A 249 -4.56 -8.61 18.04
N LEU A 250 -3.44 -8.78 17.31
CA LEU A 250 -3.44 -9.28 15.93
C LEU A 250 -4.26 -10.57 15.77
N ASP A 251 -4.09 -11.54 16.67
CA ASP A 251 -4.78 -12.83 16.56
C ASP A 251 -6.30 -12.69 16.63
N ARG A 252 -6.80 -11.74 17.42
CA ARG A 252 -8.23 -11.41 17.50
C ARG A 252 -8.73 -10.74 16.22
N MET A 253 -7.92 -9.89 15.60
CA MET A 253 -8.26 -9.19 14.36
C MET A 253 -7.99 -10.02 13.10
N ARG A 254 -7.11 -11.02 13.15
CA ARG A 254 -6.64 -11.83 12.02
C ARG A 254 -7.79 -12.33 11.11
N PRO A 255 -8.89 -12.90 11.62
CA PRO A 255 -9.99 -13.37 10.76
C PRO A 255 -10.65 -12.24 9.96
N ALA A 256 -10.91 -11.10 10.61
CA ALA A 256 -11.53 -9.95 9.97
C ALA A 256 -10.60 -9.30 8.92
N LEU A 257 -9.31 -9.15 9.26
CA LEU A 257 -8.29 -8.61 8.34
C LEU A 257 -8.10 -9.51 7.11
N ARG A 258 -8.06 -10.82 7.33
CA ARG A 258 -7.98 -11.79 6.24
C ARG A 258 -9.21 -11.72 5.34
N ALA A 259 -10.42 -11.73 5.92
CA ALA A 259 -11.66 -11.62 5.17
C ALA A 259 -11.73 -10.33 4.32
N TRP A 260 -11.23 -9.22 4.86
CA TRP A 260 -11.18 -7.96 4.14
C TRP A 260 -10.21 -8.04 2.94
N LEU A 261 -9.01 -8.59 3.14
CA LEU A 261 -8.03 -8.78 2.06
C LEU A 261 -8.61 -9.68 0.96
N GLU A 262 -9.18 -10.84 1.33
CA GLU A 262 -9.78 -11.79 0.39
C GLU A 262 -10.91 -11.17 -0.44
N ARG A 263 -11.74 -10.32 0.15
CA ARG A 263 -12.86 -9.70 -0.56
C ARG A 263 -12.49 -8.48 -1.40
N LYS A 264 -11.62 -7.62 -0.89
CA LYS A 264 -11.34 -6.31 -1.51
C LYS A 264 -10.09 -6.33 -2.39
N THR A 265 -9.10 -7.14 -2.05
CA THR A 265 -7.77 -7.05 -2.65
C THR A 265 -7.46 -8.22 -3.58
N GLU A 266 -7.79 -9.43 -3.19
CA GLU A 266 -7.39 -10.61 -3.97
C GLU A 266 -8.06 -10.71 -5.33
N PRO A 267 -9.39 -10.49 -5.48
CA PRO A 267 -10.01 -10.52 -6.80
C PRO A 267 -9.46 -9.43 -7.72
N GLU A 268 -9.19 -8.24 -7.21
CA GLU A 268 -8.62 -7.15 -8.00
C GLU A 268 -7.15 -7.44 -8.39
N LEU A 269 -6.35 -8.01 -7.48
CA LEU A 269 -4.99 -8.44 -7.79
C LEU A 269 -4.98 -9.57 -8.83
N ALA A 270 -5.87 -10.55 -8.70
CA ALA A 270 -6.02 -11.63 -9.66
C ALA A 270 -6.45 -11.11 -11.04
N LYS A 271 -7.38 -10.15 -11.08
CA LYS A 271 -7.80 -9.46 -12.31
C LYS A 271 -6.65 -8.68 -12.92
N MET A 272 -5.89 -7.92 -12.12
CA MET A 272 -4.70 -7.20 -12.60
C MET A 272 -3.65 -8.16 -13.18
N ALA A 273 -3.38 -9.28 -12.51
CA ALA A 273 -2.46 -10.30 -13.00
C ALA A 273 -2.90 -10.88 -14.35
N TYR A 274 -4.21 -11.13 -14.52
CA TYR A 274 -4.76 -11.60 -15.78
C TYR A 274 -4.64 -10.55 -16.90
N LEU A 275 -4.94 -9.29 -16.62
CA LEU A 275 -4.78 -8.18 -17.57
C LEU A 275 -3.31 -7.98 -17.97
N GLU A 276 -2.39 -8.14 -17.03
CA GLU A 276 -0.95 -8.09 -17.31
C GLU A 276 -0.51 -9.25 -18.22
N GLU A 277 -1.04 -10.44 -18.00
CA GLU A 277 -0.83 -11.61 -18.88
C GLU A 277 -1.34 -11.34 -20.30
N LEU A 278 -2.57 -10.84 -20.44
CA LEU A 278 -3.13 -10.45 -21.73
C LEU A 278 -2.28 -9.39 -22.43
N THR A 279 -1.77 -8.42 -21.69
CA THR A 279 -0.90 -7.38 -22.23
C THR A 279 0.44 -7.96 -22.73
N LYS A 280 1.01 -8.94 -22.02
CA LYS A 280 2.29 -9.61 -22.42
C LYS A 280 2.12 -10.52 -23.63
N THR A 281 0.96 -11.17 -23.77
CA THR A 281 0.66 -12.10 -24.85
C THR A 281 0.12 -11.42 -26.11
N ALA A 282 -0.37 -10.19 -25.98
CA ALA A 282 -0.86 -9.40 -27.10
C ALA A 282 0.23 -9.13 -28.13
N THR A 283 -0.11 -9.23 -29.40
CA THR A 283 0.84 -9.06 -30.53
C THR A 283 1.54 -7.69 -30.47
N ARG A 284 0.83 -6.64 -30.04
CA ARG A 284 1.38 -5.29 -29.91
C ARG A 284 0.51 -4.44 -28.98
N VAL A 285 1.09 -4.04 -27.85
CA VAL A 285 0.57 -2.96 -27.01
C VAL A 285 1.70 -1.95 -26.80
N GLU A 286 1.55 -0.75 -27.35
CA GLU A 286 2.51 0.33 -27.16
C GLU A 286 1.81 1.57 -26.61
N LEU A 287 2.16 1.96 -25.40
CA LEU A 287 1.68 3.20 -24.81
C LEU A 287 2.62 4.34 -25.19
N MET A 288 2.10 5.28 -26.02
CA MET A 288 2.87 6.43 -26.54
C MET A 288 2.82 7.66 -25.59
N LEU A 289 2.18 7.53 -24.45
CA LEU A 289 2.03 8.63 -23.51
C LEU A 289 3.37 8.92 -22.80
N THR A 290 3.88 10.14 -22.96
CA THR A 290 5.13 10.56 -22.33
C THR A 290 4.86 11.12 -20.92
N ALA A 291 5.51 10.54 -19.91
CA ALA A 291 5.45 11.06 -18.54
C ALA A 291 6.23 12.38 -18.45
N PRO A 292 5.71 13.38 -17.70
CA PRO A 292 6.46 14.57 -17.40
C PRO A 292 7.77 14.21 -16.68
N GLN A 293 8.84 14.88 -17.02
CA GLN A 293 10.12 14.76 -16.35
C GLN A 293 10.41 16.01 -15.54
N VAL A 294 10.94 15.81 -14.36
CA VAL A 294 11.39 16.88 -13.46
C VAL A 294 12.88 16.70 -13.23
N GLN A 295 13.66 17.73 -13.53
CA GLN A 295 15.07 17.75 -13.18
C GLN A 295 15.19 18.28 -11.75
N VAL A 296 15.59 17.39 -10.84
CA VAL A 296 15.80 17.74 -9.43
C VAL A 296 17.27 18.15 -9.26
N GLU A 297 17.48 19.35 -8.77
CA GLU A 297 18.81 19.83 -8.42
C GLU A 297 19.38 19.01 -7.26
N GLN A 298 20.64 18.61 -7.39
CA GLN A 298 21.36 17.87 -6.37
C GLN A 298 22.50 18.74 -5.82
N SER A 299 22.72 18.60 -4.54
CA SER A 299 23.80 19.28 -3.81
C SER A 299 24.70 18.27 -3.10
N ALA A 300 25.87 18.73 -2.64
CA ALA A 300 26.76 17.91 -1.82
C ALA A 300 26.13 17.47 -0.48
N LEU A 301 25.04 18.13 -0.08
CA LEU A 301 24.29 17.80 1.13
C LEU A 301 23.19 16.75 0.91
N ASP A 302 23.02 16.25 -0.32
CA ASP A 302 22.03 15.21 -0.63
C ASP A 302 22.72 13.84 -0.60
N PRO A 303 22.42 13.02 0.41
CA PRO A 303 23.09 11.72 0.54
C PRO A 303 22.77 10.81 -0.64
N ALA A 304 23.80 10.26 -1.25
CA ALA A 304 23.66 9.35 -2.37
C ALA A 304 24.23 7.96 -2.05
N LEU A 305 23.56 6.91 -2.52
CA LEU A 305 23.96 5.52 -2.44
C LEU A 305 24.08 4.96 -3.86
N GLY A 306 25.25 4.43 -4.22
CA GLY A 306 25.56 3.96 -5.58
C GLY A 306 26.34 4.99 -6.40
N PRO A 307 26.89 4.56 -7.55
CA PRO A 307 27.78 5.39 -8.38
C PRO A 307 27.00 6.46 -9.14
N ALA A 308 27.64 7.61 -9.37
CA ALA A 308 27.05 8.69 -10.17
C ALA A 308 26.78 8.29 -11.63
N SER A 309 27.48 7.29 -12.13
CA SER A 309 27.34 6.76 -13.49
C SER A 309 26.23 5.70 -13.62
N ALA A 310 25.46 5.44 -12.57
CA ALA A 310 24.38 4.45 -12.62
C ALA A 310 23.33 4.83 -13.67
N PRO A 311 22.89 3.89 -14.53
CA PRO A 311 21.88 4.16 -15.55
C PRO A 311 20.50 4.50 -14.97
N VAL A 312 20.19 4.05 -13.75
CA VAL A 312 18.95 4.36 -13.07
C VAL A 312 19.24 5.18 -11.82
N GLU A 313 18.72 6.39 -11.78
CA GLU A 313 18.73 7.24 -10.60
C GLU A 313 17.34 7.29 -9.96
N ILE A 314 17.30 7.02 -8.67
CA ILE A 314 16.09 7.17 -7.84
C ILE A 314 16.31 8.32 -6.89
N ILE A 315 15.51 9.38 -7.01
CA ILE A 315 15.47 10.45 -6.01
C ILE A 315 14.29 10.17 -5.09
N ALA A 316 14.60 9.93 -3.83
CA ALA A 316 13.62 9.58 -2.81
C ALA A 316 13.37 10.78 -1.90
N PHE A 317 12.20 11.42 -2.04
CA PHE A 317 11.71 12.42 -1.08
C PHE A 317 11.05 11.70 0.08
N GLY A 318 11.60 11.88 1.27
CA GLY A 318 11.15 11.11 2.43
C GLY A 318 11.32 11.82 3.76
N ASP A 319 10.56 11.32 4.74
CA ASP A 319 10.60 11.72 6.14
C ASP A 319 10.86 10.48 7.00
N LEU A 320 11.94 10.51 7.77
CA LEU A 320 12.31 9.40 8.67
C LEU A 320 11.30 9.15 9.79
N GLN A 321 10.37 10.09 10.03
CA GLN A 321 9.24 9.92 10.94
C GLN A 321 8.00 9.30 10.26
N SER A 322 7.99 9.23 8.93
CA SER A 322 6.88 8.66 8.18
C SER A 322 6.91 7.14 8.22
N PRO A 323 5.87 6.45 8.73
CA PRO A 323 5.80 4.99 8.69
C PRO A 323 5.89 4.43 7.26
N ASP A 324 5.30 5.12 6.29
CA ASP A 324 5.32 4.73 4.89
C ASP A 324 6.73 4.84 4.29
N TYR A 325 7.46 5.91 4.64
CA TYR A 325 8.84 6.06 4.22
C TYR A 325 9.74 5.02 4.89
N VAL A 326 9.59 4.77 6.18
CA VAL A 326 10.36 3.77 6.93
C VAL A 326 10.21 2.37 6.31
N ARG A 327 8.98 2.00 5.91
CA ARG A 327 8.75 0.74 5.17
C ARG A 327 9.48 0.71 3.82
N LEU A 328 9.47 1.82 3.09
CA LEU A 328 10.16 1.95 1.80
C LEU A 328 11.68 1.92 1.97
N ALA A 329 12.19 2.62 2.97
CA ALA A 329 13.63 2.71 3.29
C ALA A 329 14.26 1.34 3.50
N ALA A 330 13.56 0.42 4.16
CA ALA A 330 14.03 -0.95 4.36
C ALA A 330 14.30 -1.72 3.05
N ALA A 331 13.74 -1.28 1.92
CA ALA A 331 13.99 -1.88 0.63
C ALA A 331 15.30 -1.42 -0.03
N PHE A 332 15.85 -0.26 0.33
CA PHE A 332 17.00 0.33 -0.38
C PHE A 332 18.29 -0.49 -0.25
N GLY A 333 18.53 -1.09 0.91
CA GLY A 333 19.64 -2.01 1.09
C GLY A 333 19.57 -3.21 0.12
N ARG A 334 18.39 -3.85 0.04
CA ARG A 334 18.16 -4.96 -0.89
C ARG A 334 18.26 -4.53 -2.36
N VAL A 335 17.81 -3.32 -2.69
CA VAL A 335 17.93 -2.75 -4.04
C VAL A 335 19.39 -2.60 -4.41
N ARG A 336 20.22 -2.02 -3.51
CA ARG A 336 21.67 -1.92 -3.71
C ARG A 336 22.31 -3.29 -3.96
N ASP A 337 21.98 -4.27 -3.14
CA ASP A 337 22.57 -5.61 -3.21
C ASP A 337 22.13 -6.37 -4.49
N THR A 338 20.90 -6.11 -4.97
CA THR A 338 20.35 -6.77 -6.17
C THR A 338 20.85 -6.13 -7.47
N PHE A 339 20.89 -4.80 -7.52
CA PHE A 339 21.18 -4.06 -8.75
C PHE A 339 22.62 -3.53 -8.84
N GLY A 340 23.32 -3.44 -7.70
CA GLY A 340 24.71 -3.00 -7.63
C GLY A 340 24.93 -1.63 -8.27
N GLY A 341 25.95 -1.52 -9.09
CA GLY A 341 26.31 -0.26 -9.78
C GLY A 341 25.31 0.24 -10.82
N ARG A 342 24.20 -0.48 -11.04
CA ARG A 342 23.17 -0.04 -11.99
C ARG A 342 22.17 0.94 -11.43
N VAL A 343 22.16 1.14 -10.10
CA VAL A 343 21.22 2.03 -9.41
C VAL A 343 21.96 3.00 -8.51
N ARG A 344 21.55 4.25 -8.56
CA ARG A 344 21.91 5.31 -7.62
C ARG A 344 20.65 5.76 -6.90
N ILE A 345 20.68 5.85 -5.58
CA ILE A 345 19.59 6.37 -4.76
C ILE A 345 20.07 7.66 -4.11
N VAL A 346 19.33 8.75 -4.32
CA VAL A 346 19.59 10.06 -3.71
C VAL A 346 18.44 10.35 -2.75
N PHE A 347 18.75 10.64 -1.50
CA PHE A 347 17.75 11.04 -0.52
C PHE A 347 17.55 12.54 -0.53
N LYS A 348 16.30 12.96 -0.58
CA LYS A 348 15.85 14.33 -0.42
C LYS A 348 14.90 14.42 0.78
N LEU A 349 15.14 15.40 1.59
CA LEU A 349 14.39 15.60 2.82
C LEU A 349 13.01 16.18 2.54
N LEU A 350 11.97 15.55 3.10
CA LEU A 350 10.58 16.02 3.06
C LEU A 350 9.94 15.91 4.47
N PRO A 351 10.29 16.79 5.41
CA PRO A 351 9.88 16.67 6.82
C PRO A 351 8.46 17.21 7.01
N VAL A 352 7.45 16.34 6.87
CA VAL A 352 6.03 16.72 6.91
C VAL A 352 5.35 16.51 8.26
N PHE A 353 6.00 15.82 9.22
CA PHE A 353 5.45 15.54 10.56
C PHE A 353 5.91 16.54 11.65
N GLY A 354 6.19 17.78 11.27
CA GLY A 354 6.46 18.87 12.18
C GLY A 354 7.84 18.84 12.87
N PRO A 355 7.96 19.31 14.14
CA PRO A 355 9.24 19.47 14.81
C PRO A 355 10.07 18.19 14.97
N GLN A 356 9.43 17.06 15.10
CA GLN A 356 10.11 15.77 15.22
C GLN A 356 10.82 15.38 13.93
N SER A 357 10.18 15.61 12.78
CA SER A 357 10.80 15.41 11.48
C SER A 357 11.96 16.37 11.24
N ALA A 358 11.82 17.62 11.69
CA ALA A 358 12.91 18.60 11.60
C ALA A 358 14.13 18.13 12.41
N SER A 359 13.92 17.61 13.62
CA SER A 359 15.01 17.07 14.46
C SER A 359 15.69 15.85 13.84
N ALA A 360 14.90 14.94 13.25
CA ALA A 360 15.43 13.78 12.54
C ALA A 360 16.24 14.19 11.30
N ALA A 361 15.76 15.20 10.59
CA ALA A 361 16.42 15.80 9.44
C ALA A 361 17.78 16.40 9.78
N GLU A 362 17.84 17.20 10.84
CA GLU A 362 19.06 17.82 11.33
C GLU A 362 20.08 16.75 11.78
N ALA A 363 19.61 15.72 12.51
CA ALA A 363 20.43 14.60 12.94
C ALA A 363 21.01 13.80 11.75
N GLY A 364 20.18 13.53 10.74
CA GLY A 364 20.63 12.89 9.50
C GLY A 364 21.68 13.70 8.75
N ALA A 365 21.53 15.03 8.68
CA ALA A 365 22.52 15.91 8.06
C ALA A 365 23.84 15.93 8.85
N CYS A 366 23.79 15.92 10.20
CA CYS A 366 24.99 15.81 11.03
C CYS A 366 25.71 14.45 10.85
N ALA A 367 24.97 13.36 10.62
CA ALA A 367 25.57 12.07 10.26
C ALA A 367 26.16 12.11 8.83
N HIS A 368 25.53 12.83 7.91
CA HIS A 368 25.99 12.97 6.53
C HIS A 368 27.37 13.64 6.45
N VAL A 369 27.60 14.71 7.22
CA VAL A 369 28.91 15.38 7.29
C VAL A 369 30.03 14.43 7.72
N GLN A 370 29.70 13.40 8.50
CA GLN A 370 30.63 12.35 8.89
C GLN A 370 30.68 11.18 7.88
N GLY A 371 30.04 11.29 6.71
CA GLY A 371 30.00 10.25 5.70
C GLY A 371 29.13 9.03 6.06
N ARG A 372 28.31 9.13 7.09
CA ARG A 372 27.58 7.99 7.69
C ARG A 372 26.05 8.17 7.62
N PHE A 373 25.56 8.91 6.63
CA PHE A 373 24.13 9.14 6.48
C PHE A 373 23.34 7.83 6.32
N TRP A 374 23.76 6.96 5.42
CA TRP A 374 22.99 5.74 5.13
C TRP A 374 22.97 4.76 6.30
N ASP A 375 24.05 4.68 7.09
CA ASP A 375 24.04 3.91 8.34
C ASP A 375 23.06 4.51 9.36
N PHE A 376 23.04 5.85 9.47
CA PHE A 376 22.10 6.57 10.31
C PHE A 376 20.66 6.37 9.83
N HIS A 377 20.42 6.51 8.53
CA HIS A 377 19.13 6.31 7.87
C HIS A 377 18.58 4.91 8.17
N ASP A 378 19.38 3.86 7.98
CA ASP A 378 18.96 2.48 8.23
C ASP A 378 18.70 2.21 9.72
N ALA A 379 19.48 2.84 10.63
CA ALA A 379 19.24 2.75 12.06
C ALA A 379 17.98 3.53 12.51
N ALA A 380 17.70 4.68 11.88
CA ALA A 380 16.51 5.48 12.12
C ALA A 380 15.23 4.81 11.59
N ALA A 381 15.34 4.07 10.48
CA ALA A 381 14.23 3.35 9.85
C ALA A 381 13.91 1.99 10.52
N ARG A 382 14.57 1.63 11.62
CA ARG A 382 14.21 0.42 12.39
C ARG A 382 12.86 0.61 13.09
N PRO A 383 12.09 -0.48 13.29
CA PRO A 383 10.83 -0.40 14.04
C PRO A 383 11.02 0.23 15.42
N GLY A 384 10.14 1.14 15.77
CA GLY A 384 10.16 1.87 17.04
C GLY A 384 9.93 3.36 16.85
N THR A 385 9.80 4.08 17.96
CA THR A 385 9.62 5.54 17.93
C THR A 385 10.98 6.22 17.74
N LEU A 386 11.10 7.05 16.72
CA LEU A 386 12.28 7.87 16.48
C LEU A 386 12.17 9.20 17.26
N ASP A 387 12.19 9.10 18.58
CA ASP A 387 12.16 10.24 19.49
C ASP A 387 13.55 10.87 19.70
N ALA A 388 13.60 11.93 20.49
CA ALA A 388 14.87 12.63 20.82
C ALA A 388 15.88 11.71 21.53
N ARG A 389 15.42 10.72 22.29
CA ARG A 389 16.30 9.75 22.97
C ARG A 389 16.93 8.82 21.93
N ARG A 390 16.11 8.28 21.01
CA ARG A 390 16.59 7.41 19.93
C ARG A 390 17.56 8.13 19.01
N LEU A 391 17.25 9.37 18.61
CA LEU A 391 18.13 10.20 17.77
C LEU A 391 19.51 10.41 18.38
N ARG A 392 19.63 10.46 19.73
CA ARG A 392 20.91 10.59 20.43
C ARG A 392 21.63 9.26 20.59
N ALA A 393 20.93 8.13 20.62
CA ALA A 393 21.52 6.81 20.76
C ALA A 393 22.16 6.30 19.46
N ILE A 394 21.57 6.61 18.31
CA ILE A 394 22.02 6.13 16.99
C ILE A 394 23.50 6.46 16.70
N PRO A 395 24.02 7.68 16.95
CA PRO A 395 25.43 7.99 16.72
C PRO A 395 26.39 7.11 17.52
N GLU A 396 26.05 6.75 18.75
CA GLU A 396 26.84 5.85 19.60
C GLU A 396 26.85 4.42 19.06
N GLU A 397 25.68 3.89 18.69
CA GLU A 397 25.53 2.58 18.08
C GLU A 397 26.33 2.43 16.77
N LEU A 398 26.45 3.51 16.02
CA LEU A 398 27.16 3.54 14.74
C LEU A 398 28.64 3.86 14.86
N GLY A 399 29.15 4.18 16.06
CA GLY A 399 30.52 4.61 16.26
C GLY A 399 30.85 5.93 15.58
N LEU A 400 29.88 6.85 15.43
CA LEU A 400 30.14 8.21 14.97
C LEU A 400 30.94 9.00 16.00
N ASN A 401 31.64 10.05 15.54
CA ASN A 401 32.25 11.00 16.47
C ASN A 401 31.13 11.75 17.21
N ARG A 402 30.81 11.25 18.41
CA ARG A 402 29.72 11.76 19.25
C ARG A 402 29.87 13.25 19.54
N ARG A 403 31.10 13.70 19.88
CA ARG A 403 31.37 15.11 20.19
C ARG A 403 31.09 16.02 18.97
N ALA A 404 31.56 15.63 17.80
CA ALA A 404 31.30 16.37 16.57
C ALA A 404 29.80 16.38 16.22
N PHE A 405 29.11 15.26 16.43
CA PHE A 405 27.67 15.13 16.19
C PHE A 405 26.85 16.04 17.14
N GLU A 406 27.15 15.99 18.43
CA GLU A 406 26.50 16.85 19.44
C GLU A 406 26.78 18.36 19.20
N GLN A 407 28.00 18.70 18.79
CA GLN A 407 28.35 20.09 18.41
C GLN A 407 27.56 20.55 17.18
N CYS A 408 27.41 19.70 16.16
CA CYS A 408 26.62 19.99 14.97
C CYS A 408 25.16 20.31 15.33
N LEU A 409 24.53 19.46 16.13
CA LEU A 409 23.16 19.68 16.62
C LEU A 409 23.05 20.94 17.50
N THR A 410 23.99 21.15 18.42
CA THR A 410 23.97 22.30 19.35
C THR A 410 24.11 23.62 18.61
N ARG A 411 24.97 23.68 17.60
CA ARG A 411 25.15 24.85 16.74
C ARG A 411 23.97 25.09 15.81
N GLY A 412 23.13 24.07 15.58
CA GLY A 412 22.00 24.13 14.65
C GLY A 412 22.44 24.31 13.20
N GLU A 413 23.59 23.73 12.82
CA GLU A 413 24.19 23.92 11.49
C GLU A 413 23.22 23.56 10.35
N PHE A 414 22.30 22.62 10.61
CA PHE A 414 21.33 22.15 9.63
C PHE A 414 19.87 22.41 10.03
N ARG A 415 19.63 23.31 10.98
CA ARG A 415 18.27 23.63 11.48
C ARG A 415 17.30 24.05 10.38
N ASP A 416 17.79 24.81 9.41
CA ASP A 416 16.97 25.25 8.27
C ASP A 416 16.73 24.16 7.21
N ARG A 417 17.41 23.02 7.29
CA ARG A 417 17.26 21.93 6.30
C ARG A 417 15.81 21.46 6.14
N ALA A 418 15.07 21.39 7.25
CA ALA A 418 13.67 21.00 7.22
C ALA A 418 12.83 21.97 6.37
N ARG A 419 13.00 23.28 6.63
CA ARG A 419 12.28 24.32 5.88
C ARG A 419 12.72 24.38 4.41
N LEU A 420 14.03 24.27 4.16
CA LEU A 420 14.58 24.27 2.81
C LEU A 420 14.13 23.03 2.03
N GLY A 421 14.08 21.85 2.66
CA GLY A 421 13.60 20.60 2.04
C GLY A 421 12.14 20.69 1.62
N LEU A 422 11.27 21.26 2.45
CA LEU A 422 9.86 21.49 2.08
C LEU A 422 9.73 22.47 0.91
N ALA A 423 10.46 23.58 0.94
CA ALA A 423 10.46 24.56 -0.14
C ALA A 423 11.00 23.97 -1.44
N GLU A 424 12.06 23.16 -1.36
CA GLU A 424 12.64 22.46 -2.50
C GLU A 424 11.64 21.47 -3.10
N ALA A 425 11.05 20.59 -2.30
CA ALA A 425 10.04 19.63 -2.75
C ALA A 425 8.84 20.35 -3.41
N GLY A 426 8.40 21.47 -2.83
CA GLY A 426 7.35 22.31 -3.38
C GLY A 426 7.65 22.82 -4.80
N ARG A 427 8.90 23.21 -5.10
CA ARG A 427 9.30 23.63 -6.46
C ARG A 427 9.09 22.52 -7.51
N TYR A 428 9.16 21.28 -7.08
CA TYR A 428 8.89 20.11 -7.93
C TYR A 428 7.43 19.61 -7.83
N GLY A 429 6.57 20.36 -7.11
CA GLY A 429 5.18 20.01 -6.85
C GLY A 429 5.04 18.73 -6.00
N ILE A 430 6.01 18.41 -5.16
CA ILE A 430 5.99 17.30 -4.22
C ILE A 430 5.57 17.84 -2.87
N THR A 431 4.37 17.46 -2.42
CA THR A 431 3.73 17.95 -1.19
C THR A 431 3.52 16.84 -0.15
N SER A 432 3.71 15.59 -0.53
CA SER A 432 3.53 14.43 0.33
C SER A 432 4.59 13.37 0.03
N GLY A 433 4.87 12.51 1.00
CA GLY A 433 5.85 11.44 0.87
C GLY A 433 5.35 10.12 1.48
N PRO A 434 6.04 9.03 1.14
CA PRO A 434 7.24 8.97 0.29
C PRO A 434 6.93 9.24 -1.18
N SER A 435 7.80 10.01 -1.86
CA SER A 435 7.71 10.25 -3.30
C SER A 435 9.03 9.86 -3.97
N LEU A 436 8.97 9.02 -4.99
CA LEU A 436 10.13 8.57 -5.76
C LEU A 436 10.10 9.17 -7.17
N LEU A 437 11.24 9.70 -7.61
CA LEU A 437 11.47 10.00 -9.03
C LEU A 437 12.49 9.01 -9.58
N VAL A 438 12.16 8.36 -10.67
CA VAL A 438 13.07 7.45 -11.40
C VAL A 438 13.48 8.13 -12.70
N ASN A 439 14.74 8.51 -12.80
CA ASN A 439 15.26 9.32 -13.90
C ASN A 439 14.36 10.52 -14.22
N GLY A 440 14.01 11.29 -13.16
CA GLY A 440 13.18 12.49 -13.26
C GLY A 440 11.67 12.24 -13.44
N ARG A 441 11.20 10.99 -13.53
CA ARG A 441 9.77 10.68 -13.62
C ARG A 441 9.22 10.30 -12.27
N LEU A 442 8.17 10.97 -11.82
CA LEU A 442 7.51 10.64 -10.57
C LEU A 442 6.86 9.25 -10.68
N ALA A 443 7.25 8.37 -9.79
CA ALA A 443 6.65 7.04 -9.66
C ALA A 443 5.21 7.14 -9.09
N PRO A 444 4.33 6.20 -9.42
CA PRO A 444 3.03 6.12 -8.75
C PRO A 444 3.20 5.88 -7.24
N PRO A 445 2.19 6.18 -6.42
CA PRO A 445 2.24 5.86 -4.99
C PRO A 445 2.53 4.38 -4.75
N VAL A 446 3.24 4.06 -3.66
CA VAL A 446 3.49 2.67 -3.27
C VAL A 446 2.16 1.96 -3.01
N PRO A 447 1.83 0.90 -3.73
CA PRO A 447 0.59 0.17 -3.47
C PRO A 447 0.62 -0.44 -2.06
N PRO A 448 -0.46 -0.34 -1.27
CA PRO A 448 -0.47 -0.74 0.14
C PRO A 448 -0.10 -2.20 0.38
N PHE A 449 -0.36 -3.08 -0.59
CA PHE A 449 -0.16 -4.53 -0.46
C PHE A 449 1.05 -5.07 -1.23
N LEU A 450 1.74 -4.21 -1.99
CA LEU A 450 2.95 -4.61 -2.69
C LEU A 450 4.16 -4.43 -1.75
N PRO A 451 4.98 -5.48 -1.55
CA PRO A 451 6.20 -5.34 -0.76
C PRO A 451 7.08 -4.22 -1.33
N PRO A 452 7.59 -3.30 -0.50
CA PRO A 452 8.35 -2.14 -0.97
C PRO A 452 9.53 -2.49 -1.88
N PHE A 453 10.21 -3.59 -1.60
CA PHE A 453 11.30 -4.06 -2.48
C PHE A 453 10.80 -4.44 -3.88
N GLU A 454 9.70 -5.17 -4.00
CA GLU A 454 9.15 -5.57 -5.30
C GLU A 454 8.63 -4.34 -6.07
N TYR A 455 8.10 -3.36 -5.37
CA TYR A 455 7.70 -2.09 -5.97
C TYR A 455 8.91 -1.35 -6.58
N VAL A 456 9.98 -1.12 -5.79
CA VAL A 456 11.16 -0.40 -6.27
C VAL A 456 11.89 -1.20 -7.37
N LYS A 457 11.99 -2.52 -7.22
CA LYS A 457 12.53 -3.42 -8.23
C LYS A 457 11.82 -3.26 -9.57
N ARG A 458 10.49 -3.27 -9.57
CA ARG A 458 9.67 -3.08 -10.78
C ARG A 458 9.96 -1.76 -11.47
N LEU A 459 10.02 -0.66 -10.72
CA LEU A 459 10.36 0.66 -11.26
C LEU A 459 11.72 0.68 -11.94
N ILE A 460 12.72 0.04 -11.33
CA ILE A 460 14.07 -0.06 -11.88
C ILE A 460 14.08 -0.90 -13.17
N GLU A 461 13.44 -2.05 -13.16
CA GLU A 461 13.36 -2.94 -14.31
C GLU A 461 12.63 -2.28 -15.49
N GLU A 462 11.54 -1.58 -15.25
CA GLU A 462 10.81 -0.82 -16.26
C GLU A 462 11.68 0.29 -16.88
N GLU A 463 12.46 0.99 -16.06
CA GLU A 463 13.35 2.05 -16.56
C GLU A 463 14.50 1.48 -17.39
N LEU A 464 15.13 0.40 -16.94
CA LEU A 464 16.16 -0.30 -17.70
C LEU A 464 15.65 -0.82 -19.06
N GLN A 465 14.43 -1.36 -19.09
CA GLN A 465 13.79 -1.81 -20.33
C GLN A 465 13.49 -0.63 -21.25
N ARG A 466 13.05 0.51 -20.71
CA ARG A 466 12.80 1.73 -21.49
C ARG A 466 14.06 2.23 -22.16
N GLN A 467 15.19 2.27 -21.44
CA GLN A 467 16.48 2.66 -21.97
C GLN A 467 16.97 1.70 -23.06
N ALA A 468 16.83 0.39 -22.84
CA ALA A 468 17.19 -0.61 -23.85
C ALA A 468 16.35 -0.47 -25.12
N LYS A 469 15.04 -0.16 -25.01
CA LYS A 469 14.20 0.11 -26.18
C LYS A 469 14.60 1.40 -26.90
N ALA A 470 14.94 2.46 -26.17
CA ALA A 470 15.41 3.73 -26.74
C ALA A 470 16.74 3.54 -27.51
N ALA A 471 17.68 2.82 -26.92
CA ALA A 471 18.96 2.52 -27.56
C ALA A 471 18.79 1.72 -28.87
N ARG A 472 17.83 0.79 -28.94
CA ARG A 472 17.52 0.03 -30.17
C ARG A 472 16.83 0.86 -31.24
N LYS A 473 16.05 1.91 -30.86
CA LYS A 473 15.39 2.82 -31.82
C LYS A 473 16.32 3.92 -32.34
N GLY A 474 17.41 4.25 -31.63
CA GLY A 474 18.40 5.27 -31.96
C GLY A 474 19.68 4.70 -32.59
N GLY A 475 19.75 3.44 -32.96
CA GLY A 475 20.85 2.85 -33.73
C GLY A 475 20.88 3.40 -35.16
N PRO A 476 22.08 3.50 -35.77
CA PRO A 476 22.39 4.32 -36.94
C PRO A 476 21.55 4.04 -38.16
#